data_dd18e2179d9d102004e11ea43224390a
#
_entry.id   dd18e2179d9d102004e11ea43224390a
#
_cell.length_a   1.000
_cell.length_b   1.000
_cell.length_c   1.000
_cell.angle_alpha   90.00
_cell.angle_beta   90.00
_cell.angle_gamma   90.00
#
_symmetry.space_group_name_H-M   'P 1'
#
loop_
_entity.id
_entity.type
_entity.pdbx_description
1 polymer ?
#
loop_
_entity_poly.entity_id
_entity_poly.type
_entity_poly.pdbx_seq_one_letter_code
_entity_poly.pdbx_strand_id
1 'polypeptide(L)'
;MQNDVAKKSNLWRWQDLKSGFEAQAALQPAAGTELPASLDASNQDDGFIQRVVVDSRLVTEGDLFVALPGDPGPRFNPSYVSQVDGHDFVGAALANGAVAAIVARPIPVALPQIVVSDTYDALWHLGDMARKRLNQPVCAITGSSGKTTAKHFLTAALSAYS
;
A
#
# COMPACT_ATOMS: atom_id res chain seq x y z
N MET A 1 -11.39 26.32 20.73
CA MET A 1 -10.35 25.77 19.87
C MET A 1 -10.27 24.29 20.13
N GLN A 2 -11.05 23.49 19.41
CA GLN A 2 -11.02 22.04 19.48
C GLN A 2 -9.88 21.56 18.58
N ASN A 3 -8.84 20.97 19.18
CA ASN A 3 -7.83 20.20 18.49
C ASN A 3 -8.51 18.94 17.94
N ASP A 4 -8.91 18.98 16.68
CA ASP A 4 -9.25 17.81 15.91
C ASP A 4 -7.92 17.10 15.56
N VAL A 5 -7.42 16.31 16.52
CA VAL A 5 -6.36 15.35 16.26
C VAL A 5 -6.99 14.32 15.34
N ALA A 6 -6.78 14.49 14.04
CA ALA A 6 -7.20 13.54 13.02
C ALA A 6 -6.80 12.14 13.52
N LYS A 7 -7.81 11.33 13.86
CA LYS A 7 -7.64 9.97 14.36
C LYS A 7 -6.89 9.22 13.26
N LYS A 8 -5.58 8.98 13.49
CA LYS A 8 -4.73 8.22 12.55
C LYS A 8 -5.47 6.92 12.24
N SER A 9 -5.97 6.76 11.03
CA SER A 9 -6.69 5.57 10.63
C SER A 9 -5.67 4.49 10.32
N ASN A 10 -5.58 3.48 11.19
CA ASN A 10 -4.73 2.32 10.95
C ASN A 10 -5.31 1.50 9.79
N LEU A 11 -4.61 1.43 8.66
CA LEU A 11 -5.07 0.72 7.48
C LEU A 11 -4.96 -0.79 7.65
N TRP A 12 -3.80 -1.28 8.12
CA TRP A 12 -3.56 -2.70 8.44
C TRP A 12 -2.71 -2.84 9.69
N ARG A 13 -2.88 -3.98 10.38
CA ARG A 13 -1.85 -4.51 11.26
C ARG A 13 -0.80 -5.22 10.41
N TRP A 14 0.45 -5.16 10.82
CA TRP A 14 1.54 -5.84 10.11
C TRP A 14 1.30 -7.34 9.95
N GLN A 15 0.79 -8.00 10.99
CA GLN A 15 0.48 -9.43 10.97
C GLN A 15 -0.60 -9.77 9.96
N ASP A 16 -1.67 -8.97 9.86
CA ASP A 16 -2.75 -9.19 8.89
C ASP A 16 -2.24 -9.04 7.46
N LEU A 17 -1.35 -8.06 7.24
CA LEU A 17 -0.70 -7.85 5.96
C LEU A 17 0.17 -9.05 5.59
N LYS A 18 1.05 -9.47 6.49
CA LYS A 18 1.96 -10.61 6.30
C LYS A 18 1.17 -11.90 6.00
N SER A 19 0.18 -12.22 6.82
CA SER A 19 -0.68 -13.39 6.62
C SER A 19 -1.43 -13.36 5.29
N GLY A 20 -1.88 -12.17 4.85
CA GLY A 20 -2.51 -11.98 3.56
C GLY A 20 -1.58 -12.33 2.39
N PHE A 21 -0.30 -12.00 2.49
CA PHE A 21 0.71 -12.34 1.48
C PHE A 21 1.14 -13.81 1.55
N GLU A 22 1.26 -14.40 2.73
CA GLU A 22 1.59 -15.81 2.93
C GLU A 22 0.50 -16.75 2.39
N ALA A 23 -0.77 -16.34 2.50
CA ALA A 23 -1.91 -17.11 1.99
C ALA A 23 -1.97 -17.18 0.45
N GLN A 24 -1.26 -16.30 -0.25
CA GLN A 24 -1.24 -16.22 -1.71
C GLN A 24 0.07 -16.81 -2.25
N ALA A 25 0.05 -18.09 -2.63
CA ALA A 25 1.22 -18.86 -3.07
C ALA A 25 2.05 -18.22 -4.21
N ALA A 26 1.45 -17.29 -4.98
CA ALA A 26 2.12 -16.55 -6.04
C ALA A 26 2.96 -15.34 -5.55
N LEU A 27 2.78 -14.94 -4.30
CA LEU A 27 3.40 -13.75 -3.69
C LEU A 27 4.21 -14.14 -2.43
N GLN A 28 4.82 -15.32 -2.40
CA GLN A 28 5.57 -15.79 -1.24
C GLN A 28 6.74 -14.84 -0.94
N PRO A 29 6.90 -14.40 0.32
CA PRO A 29 8.09 -13.68 0.73
C PRO A 29 9.31 -14.59 0.55
N ALA A 30 10.40 -14.05 0.04
CA ALA A 30 11.66 -14.79 -0.05
C ALA A 30 12.10 -15.23 1.35
N ALA A 31 12.59 -16.46 1.47
CA ALA A 31 13.13 -16.98 2.72
C ALA A 31 14.23 -16.05 3.24
N GLY A 32 14.07 -15.53 4.46
CA GLY A 32 15.07 -14.64 5.10
C GLY A 32 14.54 -13.25 5.47
N THR A 33 13.24 -12.98 5.33
CA THR A 33 12.66 -11.71 5.81
C THR A 33 12.52 -11.77 7.34
N GLU A 34 13.63 -11.51 8.05
CA GLU A 34 13.56 -11.27 9.49
C GLU A 34 12.97 -9.88 9.73
N LEU A 35 11.89 -9.85 10.52
CA LEU A 35 11.30 -8.61 11.00
C LEU A 35 12.27 -7.94 11.97
N PRO A 36 12.47 -6.61 11.93
CA PRO A 36 13.14 -5.95 13.02
C PRO A 36 12.35 -6.14 14.31
N ALA A 37 13.07 -6.21 15.42
CA ALA A 37 12.51 -6.41 16.77
C ALA A 37 11.42 -5.39 17.16
N SER A 38 11.35 -4.25 16.48
CA SER A 38 10.31 -3.23 16.69
C SER A 38 8.94 -3.60 16.10
N LEU A 39 8.88 -4.64 15.24
CA LEU A 39 7.65 -5.22 14.70
C LEU A 39 7.46 -6.67 15.17
N ASP A 40 8.29 -7.13 16.10
CA ASP A 40 8.14 -8.46 16.70
C ASP A 40 6.89 -8.49 17.59
N ALA A 41 6.08 -9.52 17.44
CA ALA A 41 4.81 -9.73 18.13
C ALA A 41 4.93 -9.80 19.68
N SER A 42 6.16 -9.76 20.23
CA SER A 42 6.42 -9.73 21.66
C SER A 42 6.24 -8.32 22.28
N ASN A 43 6.24 -7.26 21.46
CA ASN A 43 5.87 -5.91 21.88
C ASN A 43 4.41 -5.69 21.54
N GLN A 44 3.58 -5.38 22.53
CA GLN A 44 2.12 -5.14 22.41
C GLN A 44 1.74 -3.95 21.51
N ASP A 45 2.69 -3.33 20.83
CA ASP A 45 2.49 -2.32 19.82
C ASP A 45 2.59 -3.00 18.43
N ASP A 46 1.52 -3.70 18.10
CA ASP A 46 1.28 -4.36 16.81
C ASP A 46 1.36 -3.28 15.72
N GLY A 47 2.53 -3.17 15.07
CA GLY A 47 2.86 -2.08 14.14
C GLY A 47 1.78 -1.88 13.08
N PHE A 48 1.17 -0.69 13.10
CA PHE A 48 0.10 -0.35 12.17
C PHE A 48 0.63 0.34 10.94
N ILE A 49 0.16 -0.10 9.79
CA ILE A 49 0.33 0.57 8.51
C ILE A 49 -0.77 1.62 8.36
N GLN A 50 -0.39 2.86 8.15
CA GLN A 50 -1.34 3.96 8.02
C GLN A 50 -1.80 4.15 6.57
N ARG A 51 -0.88 4.05 5.60
CA ARG A 51 -1.13 4.24 4.17
C ARG A 51 -0.23 3.32 3.34
N VAL A 52 -0.64 3.11 2.10
CA VAL A 52 0.20 2.53 1.05
C VAL A 52 0.65 3.63 0.11
N VAL A 53 1.94 3.75 -0.14
CA VAL A 53 2.55 4.83 -0.93
C VAL A 53 3.52 4.25 -1.94
N VAL A 54 3.46 4.72 -3.17
CA VAL A 54 4.34 4.31 -4.29
C VAL A 54 5.35 5.38 -4.69
N ASP A 55 5.20 6.61 -4.19
CA ASP A 55 6.13 7.71 -4.39
C ASP A 55 6.88 8.00 -3.08
N SER A 56 8.19 7.73 -3.05
CA SER A 56 9.01 7.88 -1.85
C SER A 56 9.02 9.30 -1.27
N ARG A 57 8.77 10.32 -2.11
CA ARG A 57 8.70 11.73 -1.70
C ARG A 57 7.46 12.07 -0.88
N LEU A 58 6.41 11.24 -1.01
CA LEU A 58 5.13 11.39 -0.32
C LEU A 58 5.03 10.53 0.94
N VAL A 59 6.06 9.73 1.22
CA VAL A 59 6.13 8.88 2.41
C VAL A 59 6.20 9.73 3.66
N THR A 60 5.44 9.33 4.67
CA THR A 60 5.46 9.86 6.03
C THR A 60 5.51 8.71 7.03
N GLU A 61 5.67 9.03 8.32
CA GLU A 61 5.73 8.06 9.39
C GLU A 61 4.50 7.13 9.42
N GLY A 62 4.75 5.83 9.48
CA GLY A 62 3.72 4.78 9.49
C GLY A 62 3.28 4.27 8.12
N ASP A 63 3.88 4.76 7.03
CA ASP A 63 3.52 4.33 5.68
C ASP A 63 4.21 3.01 5.26
N LEU A 64 3.51 2.22 4.44
CA LEU A 64 4.05 1.11 3.67
C LEU A 64 4.45 1.62 2.29
N PHE A 65 5.73 1.51 1.96
CA PHE A 65 6.23 1.85 0.63
C PHE A 65 6.17 0.64 -0.30
N VAL A 66 5.63 0.80 -1.52
CA VAL A 66 5.65 -0.23 -2.56
C VAL A 66 6.59 0.21 -3.68
N ALA A 67 7.69 -0.51 -3.84
CA ALA A 67 8.70 -0.22 -4.85
C ALA A 67 8.28 -0.75 -6.22
N LEU A 68 7.68 0.09 -7.05
CA LEU A 68 7.27 -0.29 -8.39
C LEU A 68 8.45 -0.13 -9.37
N PRO A 69 8.73 -1.13 -10.23
CA PRO A 69 9.69 -0.97 -11.32
C PRO A 69 9.19 0.06 -12.33
N GLY A 70 10.10 0.74 -13.00
CA GLY A 70 9.77 1.74 -14.02
C GLY A 70 9.09 1.16 -15.25
N ASP A 71 9.39 -0.11 -15.57
CA ASP A 71 8.69 -0.88 -16.60
C ASP A 71 7.62 -1.77 -15.96
N PRO A 72 6.33 -1.46 -16.14
CA PRO A 72 5.24 -2.27 -15.59
C PRO A 72 5.02 -3.58 -16.36
N GLY A 73 5.74 -3.82 -17.45
CA GLY A 73 5.60 -4.98 -18.31
C GLY A 73 4.38 -4.91 -19.25
N PRO A 74 4.20 -5.96 -20.10
CA PRO A 74 3.25 -5.95 -21.22
C PRO A 74 1.78 -5.94 -20.78
N ARG A 75 1.48 -6.18 -19.51
CA ARG A 75 0.10 -6.15 -18.97
C ARG A 75 -0.45 -4.73 -18.84
N PHE A 76 0.42 -3.73 -18.85
CA PHE A 76 0.06 -2.33 -18.74
C PHE A 76 0.34 -1.60 -20.05
N ASN A 77 0.01 -0.31 -20.12
CA ASN A 77 0.21 0.45 -21.35
C ASN A 77 1.73 0.57 -21.65
N PRO A 78 2.24 -0.07 -22.71
CA PRO A 78 3.67 -0.07 -23.05
C PRO A 78 4.18 1.32 -23.50
N SER A 79 3.29 2.27 -23.70
CA SER A 79 3.68 3.64 -24.11
C SER A 79 4.24 4.48 -22.96
N TYR A 80 4.23 3.96 -21.73
CA TYR A 80 4.72 4.68 -20.57
C TYR A 80 5.67 3.79 -19.75
N VAL A 81 6.93 3.80 -20.16
CA VAL A 81 8.02 3.14 -19.41
C VAL A 81 8.90 4.23 -18.79
N SER A 82 9.02 4.20 -17.48
CA SER A 82 9.98 5.05 -16.75
C SER A 82 11.34 4.35 -16.69
N GLN A 83 12.41 5.14 -16.77
CA GLN A 83 13.77 4.65 -16.52
C GLN A 83 14.10 4.56 -15.02
N VAL A 84 13.18 4.98 -14.17
CA VAL A 84 13.35 5.08 -12.73
C VAL A 84 12.74 3.85 -12.06
N ASP A 85 13.55 3.09 -11.32
CA ASP A 85 13.10 1.93 -10.55
C ASP A 85 12.79 2.35 -9.10
N GLY A 86 11.59 2.08 -8.64
CA GLY A 86 11.16 2.37 -7.26
C GLY A 86 12.02 1.71 -6.19
N HIS A 87 12.70 0.62 -6.52
CA HIS A 87 13.60 -0.07 -5.59
C HIS A 87 14.82 0.79 -5.19
N ASP A 88 15.23 1.72 -6.04
CA ASP A 88 16.34 2.65 -5.75
C ASP A 88 15.97 3.68 -4.68
N PHE A 89 14.68 3.81 -4.37
CA PHE A 89 14.16 4.79 -3.41
C PHE A 89 13.72 4.19 -2.07
N VAL A 90 13.96 2.90 -1.82
CA VAL A 90 13.59 2.27 -0.54
C VAL A 90 14.34 2.92 0.63
N GLY A 91 15.61 3.29 0.42
CA GLY A 91 16.38 4.04 1.42
C GLY A 91 15.81 5.43 1.70
N ALA A 92 15.35 6.14 0.68
CA ALA A 92 14.69 7.43 0.83
C ALA A 92 13.31 7.30 1.53
N ALA A 93 12.56 6.24 1.21
CA ALA A 93 11.31 5.95 1.88
C ALA A 93 11.51 5.69 3.39
N LEU A 94 12.56 4.91 3.76
CA LEU A 94 12.94 4.73 5.16
C LEU A 94 13.26 6.06 5.84
N ALA A 95 14.09 6.91 5.20
CA ALA A 95 14.45 8.21 5.76
C ALA A 95 13.24 9.14 5.96
N ASN A 96 12.20 8.98 5.14
CA ASN A 96 10.95 9.75 5.22
C ASN A 96 9.92 9.14 6.21
N GLY A 97 10.23 7.99 6.83
CA GLY A 97 9.40 7.40 7.88
C GLY A 97 8.57 6.19 7.45
N ALA A 98 8.88 5.55 6.32
CA ALA A 98 8.29 4.25 6.00
C ALA A 98 8.60 3.24 7.11
N VAL A 99 7.60 2.46 7.50
CA VAL A 99 7.74 1.41 8.52
C VAL A 99 7.97 0.04 7.90
N ALA A 100 7.65 -0.14 6.62
CA ALA A 100 7.91 -1.35 5.84
C ALA A 100 7.95 -1.04 4.35
N ALA A 101 8.45 -1.99 3.55
CA ALA A 101 8.38 -1.92 2.10
C ALA A 101 7.95 -3.25 1.48
N ILE A 102 7.32 -3.17 0.30
CA ILE A 102 7.11 -4.29 -0.62
C ILE A 102 8.06 -4.11 -1.78
N VAL A 103 8.86 -5.13 -2.05
CA VAL A 103 9.93 -5.10 -3.04
C VAL A 103 9.94 -6.37 -3.87
N ALA A 104 10.44 -6.32 -5.11
CA ALA A 104 10.61 -7.52 -5.95
C ALA A 104 11.99 -8.21 -5.72
N ARG A 105 12.90 -7.56 -5.03
CA ARG A 105 14.21 -8.08 -4.63
C ARG A 105 14.61 -7.49 -3.28
N PRO A 106 15.35 -8.21 -2.43
CA PRO A 106 15.83 -7.65 -1.17
C PRO A 106 16.71 -6.42 -1.40
N ILE A 107 16.50 -5.39 -0.61
CA ILE A 107 17.30 -4.16 -0.61
C ILE A 107 18.08 -4.08 0.71
N PRO A 108 19.39 -3.77 0.70
CA PRO A 108 20.23 -3.77 1.89
C PRO A 108 19.99 -2.50 2.75
N VAL A 109 18.79 -2.35 3.29
CA VAL A 109 18.40 -1.26 4.20
C VAL A 109 17.72 -1.84 5.43
N ALA A 110 17.84 -1.15 6.57
CA ALA A 110 17.25 -1.56 7.83
C ALA A 110 15.73 -1.23 7.88
N LEU A 111 14.99 -1.74 6.90
CA LEU A 111 13.55 -1.59 6.77
C LEU A 111 12.94 -2.98 6.59
N PRO A 112 11.86 -3.35 7.32
CA PRO A 112 11.11 -4.57 7.05
C PRO A 112 10.65 -4.65 5.60
N GLN A 113 10.87 -5.79 4.97
CA GLN A 113 10.54 -5.97 3.57
C GLN A 113 9.69 -7.23 3.36
N ILE A 114 8.62 -7.10 2.61
CA ILE A 114 7.91 -8.22 1.99
C ILE A 114 8.47 -8.35 0.58
N VAL A 115 9.19 -9.43 0.33
CA VAL A 115 9.76 -9.70 -1.00
C VAL A 115 8.77 -10.53 -1.79
N VAL A 116 8.37 -10.04 -2.94
CA VAL A 116 7.37 -10.64 -3.82
C VAL A 116 7.94 -10.83 -5.23
N SER A 117 7.31 -11.65 -6.05
CA SER A 117 7.73 -11.84 -7.45
C SER A 117 7.42 -10.63 -8.33
N ASP A 118 6.34 -9.91 -8.02
CA ASP A 118 5.86 -8.75 -8.78
C ASP A 118 5.17 -7.75 -7.84
N THR A 119 5.70 -6.53 -7.77
CA THR A 119 5.17 -5.49 -6.87
C THR A 119 3.89 -4.84 -7.41
N TYR A 120 3.61 -4.90 -8.72
CA TYR A 120 2.31 -4.50 -9.27
C TYR A 120 1.21 -5.48 -8.86
N ASP A 121 1.49 -6.81 -8.93
CA ASP A 121 0.55 -7.83 -8.43
C ASP A 121 0.32 -7.68 -6.92
N ALA A 122 1.37 -7.36 -6.17
CA ALA A 122 1.26 -7.08 -4.75
C ALA A 122 0.36 -5.87 -4.48
N LEU A 123 0.47 -4.80 -5.26
CA LEU A 123 -0.39 -3.62 -5.14
C LEU A 123 -1.86 -3.95 -5.44
N TRP A 124 -2.13 -4.77 -6.46
CA TRP A 124 -3.47 -5.28 -6.74
C TRP A 124 -4.01 -6.13 -5.57
N HIS A 125 -3.17 -6.99 -5.00
CA HIS A 125 -3.54 -7.81 -3.86
C HIS A 125 -3.90 -6.97 -2.64
N LEU A 126 -3.13 -5.93 -2.34
CA LEU A 126 -3.47 -4.95 -1.28
C LEU A 126 -4.84 -4.33 -1.52
N GLY A 127 -5.14 -3.96 -2.76
CA GLY A 127 -6.45 -3.44 -3.15
C GLY A 127 -7.58 -4.44 -2.90
N ASP A 128 -7.38 -5.71 -3.26
CA ASP A 128 -8.35 -6.79 -3.01
C ASP A 128 -8.56 -7.05 -1.51
N MET A 129 -7.48 -7.11 -0.73
CA MET A 129 -7.55 -7.23 0.73
C MET A 129 -8.33 -6.07 1.35
N ALA A 130 -8.07 -4.83 0.91
CA ALA A 130 -8.79 -3.66 1.38
C ALA A 130 -10.28 -3.74 0.99
N ARG A 131 -10.58 -4.15 -0.25
CA ARG A 131 -11.96 -4.31 -0.73
C ARG A 131 -12.74 -5.35 0.06
N LYS A 132 -12.11 -6.48 0.39
CA LYS A 132 -12.75 -7.56 1.18
C LYS A 132 -13.13 -7.15 2.59
N ARG A 133 -12.44 -6.18 3.17
CA ARG A 133 -12.77 -5.63 4.51
C ARG A 133 -13.92 -4.63 4.49
N LEU A 134 -14.27 -4.10 3.32
CA LEU A 134 -15.36 -3.14 3.20
C LEU A 134 -16.70 -3.90 3.15
N ASN A 135 -17.50 -3.74 4.18
CA ASN A 135 -18.88 -4.24 4.24
C ASN A 135 -19.88 -3.30 3.54
N GLN A 136 -19.41 -2.15 3.05
CA GLN A 136 -20.23 -1.14 2.39
C GLN A 136 -20.28 -1.37 0.89
N PRO A 137 -21.40 -1.01 0.23
CA PRO A 137 -21.48 -0.99 -1.22
C PRO A 137 -20.43 -0.09 -1.83
N VAL A 138 -19.78 -0.55 -2.90
CA VAL A 138 -18.83 0.25 -3.67
C VAL A 138 -19.44 0.54 -5.04
N CYS A 139 -19.61 1.81 -5.35
CA CYS A 139 -20.10 2.26 -6.64
C CYS A 139 -18.93 2.77 -7.50
N ALA A 140 -18.76 2.17 -8.68
CA ALA A 140 -17.75 2.58 -9.65
C ALA A 140 -18.41 3.40 -10.77
N ILE A 141 -17.78 4.54 -11.11
CA ILE A 141 -18.22 5.43 -12.18
C ILE A 141 -17.17 5.43 -13.29
N THR A 142 -17.56 5.05 -14.50
CA THR A 142 -16.69 5.07 -15.68
C THR A 142 -17.29 5.94 -16.79
N GLY A 143 -16.49 6.33 -17.77
CA GLY A 143 -16.90 7.14 -18.90
C GLY A 143 -15.81 8.08 -19.40
N SER A 144 -15.91 8.58 -20.61
CA SER A 144 -14.96 9.52 -21.22
C SER A 144 -15.08 10.94 -20.62
N SER A 145 -16.28 11.34 -20.21
CA SER A 145 -16.57 12.66 -19.60
C SER A 145 -17.61 12.52 -18.47
N GLY A 146 -17.78 13.56 -17.66
CA GLY A 146 -18.83 13.64 -16.63
C GLY A 146 -18.61 12.81 -15.37
N LYS A 147 -17.50 12.05 -15.22
CA LYS A 147 -17.23 11.22 -14.04
C LYS A 147 -17.26 12.00 -12.75
N THR A 148 -16.59 13.15 -12.71
CA THR A 148 -16.54 14.03 -11.53
C THR A 148 -17.93 14.56 -11.18
N THR A 149 -18.70 14.99 -12.18
CA THR A 149 -20.07 15.49 -11.99
C THR A 149 -20.97 14.39 -11.45
N ALA A 150 -20.94 13.18 -12.05
CA ALA A 150 -21.70 12.04 -11.58
C ALA A 150 -21.33 11.66 -10.13
N LYS A 151 -20.04 11.70 -9.76
CA LYS A 151 -19.58 11.49 -8.39
C LYS A 151 -20.21 12.50 -7.44
N HIS A 152 -20.22 13.80 -7.77
CA HIS A 152 -20.81 14.83 -6.91
C HIS A 152 -22.32 14.66 -6.74
N PHE A 153 -23.04 14.35 -7.81
CA PHE A 153 -24.48 14.07 -7.70
C PHE A 153 -24.77 12.86 -6.84
N LEU A 154 -24.03 11.76 -7.03
CA LEU A 154 -24.19 10.55 -6.22
C LEU A 154 -23.90 10.83 -4.74
N THR A 155 -22.81 11.57 -4.46
CA THR A 155 -22.46 11.96 -3.08
C THR A 155 -23.58 12.77 -2.46
N ALA A 156 -24.11 13.79 -3.14
CA ALA A 156 -25.21 14.62 -2.63
C ALA A 156 -26.47 13.79 -2.40
N ALA A 157 -26.83 12.90 -3.32
CA ALA A 157 -28.01 12.03 -3.18
C ALA A 157 -27.87 11.10 -1.97
N LEU A 158 -26.73 10.44 -1.79
CA LEU A 158 -26.50 9.52 -0.67
C LEU A 158 -26.44 10.24 0.68
N SER A 159 -25.88 11.45 0.74
CA SER A 159 -25.82 12.25 1.96
C SER A 159 -27.20 12.72 2.45
N ALA A 160 -28.20 12.73 1.57
CA ALA A 160 -29.58 13.07 1.95
C ALA A 160 -30.31 11.91 2.68
N TYR A 161 -29.76 10.70 2.68
CA TYR A 161 -30.32 9.50 3.29
C TYR A 161 -29.48 8.94 4.46
N SER A 162 -28.47 9.69 4.91
CA SER A 162 -27.52 9.26 5.99
C SER A 162 -27.93 9.81 7.34
#